data_619f398ed4da861e2e7a4b295dccfdbe
#
_entry.id   619f398ed4da861e2e7a4b295dccfdbe
#
_cell.length_a   1.000
_cell.length_b   1.000
_cell.length_c   1.000
_cell.angle_alpha   90.00
_cell.angle_beta   90.00
_cell.angle_gamma   90.00
#
_symmetry.space_group_name_H-M   'P 1'
#
loop_
_entity.id
_entity.type
_entity.pdbx_description
1 polymer ?
#
loop_
_entity_poly.entity_id
_entity_poly.type
_entity_poly.pdbx_seq_one_letter_code
_entity_poly.pdbx_strand_id
1 'polypeptide(L)'
;MKAYSKVKKDYNSGLVVGHSQNMQKAISGFNELACEVVPYFSLDDVYNQITKEDIVVDYIQQCENVFAKFNVLNPHVDDYPECLRKFLGRKIWRDTINAISTDEGKWSAGWFVKPVESKKFTGKVISSIKDLIGCDAYNEDFEVLCSEPIEFMREWRCFVYYDQIIDVRPYKGDWHYNYDAEVLDENTNIY
;
A
#
# COMPACT_ATOMS: atom_id res chain seq x y z
N MET A 1 -7.04 25.98 -0.08
CA MET A 1 -6.47 24.61 0.02
C MET A 1 -5.35 24.65 1.04
N LYS A 2 -5.43 23.88 2.08
CA LYS A 2 -4.40 23.71 3.11
C LYS A 2 -3.91 22.26 3.12
N ALA A 3 -2.71 22.02 3.63
CA ALA A 3 -2.18 20.69 3.83
C ALA A 3 -2.08 20.40 5.34
N TYR A 4 -2.98 19.58 5.85
CA TYR A 4 -2.97 19.13 7.23
C TYR A 4 -2.02 17.95 7.35
N SER A 5 -1.01 18.05 8.20
CA SER A 5 -0.03 16.97 8.36
C SER A 5 0.20 16.60 9.82
N LYS A 6 0.14 15.30 10.10
CA LYS A 6 0.44 14.76 11.44
C LYS A 6 1.89 14.98 11.79
N VAL A 7 2.11 15.50 13.01
CA VAL A 7 3.43 15.81 13.56
C VAL A 7 3.63 15.15 14.92
N LYS A 8 4.86 15.17 15.38
CA LYS A 8 5.27 14.80 16.75
C LYS A 8 6.34 15.76 17.26
N LYS A 9 6.56 15.79 18.56
CA LYS A 9 7.77 16.39 19.13
C LYS A 9 8.90 15.38 19.00
N ASP A 10 10.00 15.80 18.42
CA ASP A 10 11.24 15.02 18.43
C ASP A 10 11.80 14.97 19.86
N TYR A 11 12.11 13.76 20.32
CA TYR A 11 12.54 13.53 21.70
C TYR A 11 13.87 14.22 22.04
N ASN A 12 14.78 14.29 21.08
CA ASN A 12 16.12 14.79 21.31
C ASN A 12 16.22 16.32 21.18
N SER A 13 15.57 16.88 20.16
CA SER A 13 15.63 18.31 19.85
C SER A 13 14.47 19.12 20.43
N GLY A 14 13.38 18.48 20.82
CA GLY A 14 12.14 19.14 21.23
C GLY A 14 11.37 19.84 20.08
N LEU A 15 11.89 19.79 18.86
CA LEU A 15 11.26 20.41 17.69
C LEU A 15 10.03 19.65 17.24
N VAL A 16 9.10 20.35 16.63
CA VAL A 16 7.94 19.76 15.97
C VAL A 16 8.37 19.31 14.57
N VAL A 17 8.24 18.01 14.29
CA VAL A 17 8.65 17.37 13.03
C VAL A 17 7.53 16.48 12.52
N GLY A 18 7.56 16.12 11.24
CA GLY A 18 6.62 15.14 10.67
C GLY A 18 6.64 13.84 11.48
N HIS A 19 5.47 13.25 11.75
CA HIS A 19 5.33 12.05 12.57
C HIS A 19 6.14 10.86 12.03
N SER A 20 6.32 10.79 10.71
CA SER A 20 7.20 9.85 10.01
C SER A 20 8.09 10.59 9.01
N GLN A 21 9.10 9.91 8.46
CA GLN A 21 9.93 10.48 7.39
C GLN A 21 9.12 10.89 6.17
N ASN A 22 8.09 10.11 5.79
CA ASN A 22 7.23 10.43 4.65
C ASN A 22 6.39 11.69 4.93
N MET A 23 5.86 11.82 6.12
CA MET A 23 5.12 13.03 6.53
C MET A 23 6.04 14.25 6.57
N GLN A 24 7.27 14.10 7.02
CA GLN A 24 8.26 15.18 6.99
C GLN A 24 8.59 15.62 5.56
N LYS A 25 8.77 14.67 4.63
CA LYS A 25 8.99 14.97 3.21
C LYS A 25 7.78 15.65 2.58
N ALA A 26 6.57 15.21 2.92
CA ALA A 26 5.33 15.84 2.45
C ALA A 26 5.24 17.30 2.93
N ILE A 27 5.52 17.57 4.20
CA ILE A 27 5.59 18.94 4.76
C ILE A 27 6.58 19.80 3.97
N SER A 28 7.79 19.29 3.72
CA SER A 28 8.80 20.02 2.96
C SER A 28 8.30 20.33 1.52
N GLY A 29 7.75 19.34 0.83
CA GLY A 29 7.23 19.53 -0.52
C GLY A 29 6.05 20.53 -0.59
N PHE A 30 5.13 20.49 0.38
CA PHE A 30 4.04 21.47 0.43
C PHE A 30 4.54 22.90 0.70
N ASN A 31 5.56 23.07 1.54
CA ASN A 31 6.20 24.35 1.76
C ASN A 31 6.88 24.88 0.49
N GLU A 32 7.56 24.03 -0.28
CA GLU A 32 8.16 24.38 -1.57
C GLU A 32 7.11 24.81 -2.60
N LEU A 33 5.92 24.22 -2.55
CA LEU A 33 4.77 24.59 -3.37
C LEU A 33 3.99 25.80 -2.84
N ALA A 34 4.47 26.48 -1.81
CA ALA A 34 3.81 27.57 -1.12
C ALA A 34 2.38 27.23 -0.64
N CYS A 35 2.12 25.96 -0.33
CA CYS A 35 0.87 25.51 0.27
C CYS A 35 0.92 25.75 1.79
N GLU A 36 -0.15 26.30 2.35
CA GLU A 36 -0.27 26.48 3.81
C GLU A 36 -0.29 25.11 4.51
N VAL A 37 0.76 24.80 5.27
CA VAL A 37 0.84 23.56 6.05
C VAL A 37 0.30 23.79 7.46
N VAL A 38 -0.70 23.02 7.86
CA VAL A 38 -1.28 23.02 9.22
C VAL A 38 -0.82 21.76 9.95
N PRO A 39 0.13 21.87 10.88
CA PRO A 39 0.59 20.73 11.67
C PRO A 39 -0.43 20.40 12.76
N TYR A 40 -0.64 19.10 13.05
CA TYR A 40 -1.50 18.64 14.15
C TYR A 40 -0.93 17.40 14.85
N PHE A 41 -1.23 17.22 16.11
CA PHE A 41 -0.83 16.06 16.92
C PHE A 41 -1.90 14.97 16.93
N SER A 42 -3.17 15.36 17.03
CA SER A 42 -4.33 14.47 16.90
C SER A 42 -5.24 14.99 15.79
N LEU A 43 -5.81 14.07 15.01
CA LEU A 43 -6.80 14.44 13.98
C LEU A 43 -7.99 15.19 14.58
N ASP A 44 -8.40 14.86 15.80
CA ASP A 44 -9.51 15.50 16.49
C ASP A 44 -9.32 17.01 16.65
N ASP A 45 -8.07 17.48 16.78
CA ASP A 45 -7.75 18.91 16.95
C ASP A 45 -8.14 19.73 15.71
N VAL A 46 -8.13 19.12 14.54
CA VAL A 46 -8.34 19.81 13.25
C VAL A 46 -9.50 19.23 12.44
N TYR A 47 -10.10 18.12 12.86
CA TYR A 47 -11.12 17.39 12.08
C TYR A 47 -12.24 18.29 11.55
N ASN A 48 -12.77 19.16 12.39
CA ASN A 48 -13.87 20.05 12.02
C ASN A 48 -13.44 21.18 11.06
N GLN A 49 -12.15 21.49 10.99
CA GLN A 49 -11.59 22.54 10.13
C GLN A 49 -11.31 22.06 8.70
N ILE A 50 -11.09 20.75 8.52
CA ILE A 50 -10.79 20.16 7.22
C ILE A 50 -11.98 20.28 6.28
N THR A 51 -11.74 20.74 5.07
CA THR A 51 -12.71 20.85 3.97
C THR A 51 -12.39 19.86 2.85
N LYS A 52 -13.29 19.75 1.83
CA LYS A 52 -13.08 18.86 0.68
C LYS A 52 -11.90 19.27 -0.22
N GLU A 53 -11.53 20.53 -0.17
CA GLU A 53 -10.44 21.12 -0.97
C GLU A 53 -9.08 20.99 -0.28
N ASP A 54 -9.04 20.48 0.95
CA ASP A 54 -7.81 20.36 1.72
C ASP A 54 -7.15 19.00 1.55
N ILE A 55 -5.84 18.96 1.78
CA ILE A 55 -5.03 17.73 1.74
C ILE A 55 -4.80 17.26 3.18
N VAL A 56 -4.90 15.97 3.42
CA VAL A 56 -4.59 15.36 4.72
C VAL A 56 -3.48 14.32 4.56
N VAL A 57 -2.44 14.45 5.36
CA VAL A 57 -1.30 13.52 5.39
C VAL A 57 -1.20 12.88 6.78
N ASP A 58 -1.73 11.68 6.88
CA ASP A 58 -1.75 10.86 8.11
C ASP A 58 -1.65 9.38 7.76
N TYR A 59 -1.83 8.50 8.72
CA TYR A 59 -1.99 7.08 8.51
C TYR A 59 -3.31 6.78 7.80
N ILE A 60 -3.35 5.69 7.05
CA ILE A 60 -4.50 5.28 6.20
C ILE A 60 -5.82 5.35 6.98
N GLN A 61 -5.87 4.78 8.20
CA GLN A 61 -7.08 4.79 9.01
C GLN A 61 -7.60 6.20 9.30
N GLN A 62 -6.73 7.17 9.52
CA GLN A 62 -7.12 8.56 9.78
C GLN A 62 -7.61 9.24 8.49
N CYS A 63 -6.97 8.94 7.36
CA CYS A 63 -7.44 9.42 6.06
C CYS A 63 -8.83 8.85 5.72
N GLU A 64 -9.09 7.57 6.04
CA GLU A 64 -10.41 6.94 5.86
C GLU A 64 -11.49 7.64 6.71
N ASN A 65 -11.17 8.04 7.94
CA ASN A 65 -12.07 8.82 8.78
C ASN A 65 -12.43 10.17 8.13
N VAL A 66 -11.45 10.81 7.47
CA VAL A 66 -11.70 12.07 6.75
C VAL A 66 -12.53 11.82 5.49
N PHE A 67 -12.29 10.73 4.75
CA PHE A 67 -13.11 10.34 3.60
C PHE A 67 -14.56 10.10 4.02
N ALA A 68 -14.79 9.38 5.12
CA ALA A 68 -16.11 9.14 5.66
C ALA A 68 -16.85 10.43 6.01
N LYS A 69 -16.18 11.44 6.58
CA LYS A 69 -16.74 12.77 6.86
C LYS A 69 -17.38 13.40 5.62
N PHE A 70 -16.78 13.20 4.46
CA PHE A 70 -17.22 13.80 3.21
C PHE A 70 -18.04 12.87 2.31
N ASN A 71 -18.40 11.67 2.81
CA ASN A 71 -19.04 10.60 2.03
C ASN A 71 -18.24 10.22 0.77
N VAL A 72 -16.92 10.28 0.86
CA VAL A 72 -16.01 9.78 -0.19
C VAL A 72 -15.82 8.30 0.05
N LEU A 73 -16.19 7.49 -0.95
CA LEU A 73 -15.92 6.05 -0.90
C LEU A 73 -14.43 5.83 -1.13
N ASN A 74 -13.80 5.12 -0.21
CA ASN A 74 -12.46 4.62 -0.44
C ASN A 74 -12.54 3.49 -1.49
N PRO A 75 -11.89 3.63 -2.67
CA PRO A 75 -11.96 2.58 -3.67
C PRO A 75 -11.35 1.30 -3.11
N HIS A 76 -12.03 0.17 -3.36
CA HIS A 76 -11.49 -1.14 -3.03
C HIS A 76 -10.19 -1.36 -3.81
N VAL A 77 -9.11 -1.65 -3.10
CA VAL A 77 -7.82 -1.98 -3.73
C VAL A 77 -7.92 -3.41 -4.25
N ASP A 78 -7.94 -3.57 -5.56
CA ASP A 78 -7.77 -4.87 -6.20
C ASP A 78 -6.30 -5.05 -6.55
N ASP A 79 -5.64 -5.98 -5.85
CA ASP A 79 -4.22 -6.27 -6.10
C ASP A 79 -3.94 -6.88 -7.48
N TYR A 80 -4.96 -7.52 -8.08
CA TYR A 80 -4.86 -8.23 -9.36
C TYR A 80 -6.12 -8.01 -10.20
N PRO A 81 -6.34 -6.79 -10.70
CA PRO A 81 -7.52 -6.49 -11.51
C PRO A 81 -7.59 -7.40 -12.74
N GLU A 82 -8.80 -7.83 -13.11
CA GLU A 82 -9.01 -8.77 -14.21
C GLU A 82 -8.41 -8.28 -15.54
N CYS A 83 -8.44 -6.95 -15.77
CA CYS A 83 -7.84 -6.33 -16.95
C CYS A 83 -6.33 -6.56 -17.08
N LEU A 84 -5.62 -6.78 -15.96
CA LEU A 84 -4.19 -7.04 -15.93
C LEU A 84 -3.84 -8.53 -15.90
N ARG A 85 -4.83 -9.43 -15.93
CA ARG A 85 -4.61 -10.87 -15.78
C ARG A 85 -3.64 -11.45 -16.81
N LYS A 86 -3.66 -10.96 -18.04
CA LYS A 86 -2.74 -11.39 -19.12
C LYS A 86 -1.25 -11.16 -18.79
N PHE A 87 -0.93 -10.25 -17.88
CA PHE A 87 0.45 -9.91 -17.50
C PHE A 87 0.95 -10.63 -16.24
N LEU A 88 0.10 -11.41 -15.56
CA LEU A 88 0.46 -12.00 -14.27
C LEU A 88 1.57 -13.05 -14.37
N GLY A 89 1.68 -13.76 -15.50
CA GLY A 89 2.73 -14.77 -15.74
C GLY A 89 2.70 -15.97 -14.79
N ARG A 90 1.68 -16.06 -13.92
CA ARG A 90 1.52 -17.11 -12.90
C ARG A 90 0.06 -17.31 -12.55
N LYS A 91 -0.26 -18.46 -11.97
CA LYS A 91 -1.58 -18.70 -11.39
C LYS A 91 -1.74 -17.95 -10.08
N ILE A 92 -2.90 -17.34 -9.89
CA ILE A 92 -3.33 -16.68 -8.66
C ILE A 92 -4.72 -17.18 -8.33
N TRP A 93 -4.95 -17.50 -7.05
CA TRP A 93 -6.25 -17.97 -6.56
C TRP A 93 -6.48 -17.50 -5.13
N ARG A 94 -7.72 -17.57 -4.66
CA ARG A 94 -8.09 -17.29 -3.27
C ARG A 94 -8.20 -18.59 -2.49
N ASP A 95 -7.82 -18.54 -1.23
CA ASP A 95 -7.97 -19.61 -0.24
C ASP A 95 -8.15 -18.95 1.14
N THR A 96 -8.22 -19.74 2.20
CA THR A 96 -8.19 -19.22 3.57
C THR A 96 -6.93 -19.64 4.30
N ILE A 97 -6.51 -18.85 5.31
CA ILE A 97 -5.30 -19.17 6.06
C ILE A 97 -5.44 -20.50 6.82
N ASN A 98 -6.62 -20.80 7.34
CA ASN A 98 -6.88 -22.07 8.02
C ASN A 98 -6.87 -23.26 7.05
N ALA A 99 -7.41 -23.11 5.85
CA ALA A 99 -7.36 -24.16 4.84
C ALA A 99 -5.93 -24.47 4.38
N ILE A 100 -5.03 -23.47 4.39
CA ILE A 100 -3.63 -23.68 4.11
C ILE A 100 -2.93 -24.36 5.30
N SER A 101 -3.15 -23.87 6.51
CA SER A 101 -2.43 -24.33 7.70
C SER A 101 -2.79 -25.76 8.12
N THR A 102 -3.99 -26.22 7.81
CA THR A 102 -4.48 -27.56 8.18
C THR A 102 -4.21 -28.63 7.11
N ASP A 103 -3.79 -28.24 5.91
CA ASP A 103 -3.52 -29.16 4.81
C ASP A 103 -2.02 -29.20 4.47
N GLU A 104 -1.37 -30.32 4.79
CA GLU A 104 0.06 -30.51 4.53
C GLU A 104 0.40 -30.38 3.04
N GLY A 105 -0.45 -30.84 2.14
CA GLY A 105 -0.26 -30.69 0.70
C GLY A 105 -0.24 -29.23 0.26
N LYS A 106 -0.99 -28.36 0.95
CA LYS A 106 -1.04 -26.93 0.67
C LYS A 106 0.17 -26.18 1.24
N TRP A 107 0.46 -26.32 2.53
CA TRP A 107 1.55 -25.54 3.12
C TRP A 107 2.95 -26.07 2.71
N SER A 108 3.09 -27.30 2.25
CA SER A 108 4.36 -27.83 1.72
C SER A 108 4.60 -27.52 0.23
N ALA A 109 3.60 -27.03 -0.47
CA ALA A 109 3.69 -26.80 -1.92
C ALA A 109 4.60 -25.64 -2.34
N GLY A 110 5.03 -24.81 -1.41
CA GLY A 110 5.91 -23.67 -1.70
C GLY A 110 5.19 -22.51 -2.36
N TRP A 111 3.93 -22.25 -2.01
CA TRP A 111 3.15 -21.14 -2.57
C TRP A 111 3.46 -19.81 -1.90
N PHE A 112 3.42 -18.74 -2.69
CA PHE A 112 3.40 -17.40 -2.14
C PHE A 112 2.00 -17.10 -1.63
N VAL A 113 1.89 -16.66 -0.38
CA VAL A 113 0.63 -16.39 0.30
C VAL A 113 0.66 -14.98 0.88
N LYS A 114 -0.37 -14.19 0.62
CA LYS A 114 -0.56 -12.86 1.24
C LYS A 114 -2.03 -12.67 1.66
N PRO A 115 -2.31 -11.93 2.75
CA PRO A 115 -3.69 -11.64 3.13
C PRO A 115 -4.37 -10.74 2.08
N VAL A 116 -5.67 -10.96 1.85
CA VAL A 116 -6.50 -10.07 1.02
C VAL A 116 -6.68 -8.74 1.73
N GLU A 117 -7.01 -8.77 3.01
CA GLU A 117 -7.03 -7.58 3.85
C GLU A 117 -5.60 -7.17 4.23
N SER A 118 -5.28 -5.91 4.01
CA SER A 118 -3.95 -5.39 4.29
C SER A 118 -3.54 -5.52 5.76
N LYS A 119 -2.27 -5.85 6.01
CA LYS A 119 -1.59 -5.77 7.31
C LYS A 119 -1.84 -6.88 8.32
N LYS A 120 -2.53 -7.96 8.00
CA LYS A 120 -2.57 -9.13 8.91
C LYS A 120 -1.18 -9.77 9.02
N PHE A 121 -0.51 -9.98 7.88
CA PHE A 121 0.91 -10.35 7.82
C PHE A 121 1.54 -9.90 6.48
N THR A 122 2.87 -9.91 6.39
CA THR A 122 3.59 -9.65 5.12
C THR A 122 3.57 -10.90 4.25
N GLY A 123 3.17 -10.76 2.98
CA GLY A 123 3.18 -11.86 2.01
C GLY A 123 4.53 -12.56 1.96
N LYS A 124 4.51 -13.89 1.96
CA LYS A 124 5.72 -14.74 1.94
C LYS A 124 5.46 -16.10 1.30
N VAL A 125 6.51 -16.79 0.93
CA VAL A 125 6.41 -18.19 0.46
C VAL A 125 6.22 -19.09 1.67
N ILE A 126 5.24 -20.00 1.60
CA ILE A 126 4.95 -21.02 2.58
C ILE A 126 5.43 -22.35 1.99
N SER A 127 6.45 -22.94 2.56
CA SER A 127 7.04 -24.23 2.16
C SER A 127 7.18 -25.21 3.32
N SER A 128 6.91 -24.75 4.53
CA SER A 128 6.92 -25.54 5.75
C SER A 128 5.95 -24.97 6.77
N ILE A 129 5.56 -25.79 7.75
CA ILE A 129 4.71 -25.35 8.86
C ILE A 129 5.31 -24.18 9.65
N LYS A 130 6.62 -24.04 9.67
CA LYS A 130 7.32 -22.94 10.34
C LYS A 130 7.05 -21.58 9.68
N ASP A 131 6.80 -21.60 8.37
CA ASP A 131 6.51 -20.37 7.62
C ASP A 131 5.12 -19.80 7.98
N LEU A 132 4.24 -20.61 8.55
CA LEU A 132 2.93 -20.19 9.03
C LEU A 132 2.99 -19.42 10.36
N ILE A 133 4.13 -19.46 11.06
CA ILE A 133 4.30 -18.72 12.32
C ILE A 133 4.14 -17.22 12.03
N GLY A 134 3.21 -16.59 12.75
CA GLY A 134 2.86 -15.17 12.58
C GLY A 134 1.97 -14.86 11.38
N CYS A 135 1.39 -15.89 10.73
CA CYS A 135 0.37 -15.72 9.69
C CYS A 135 -1.05 -15.75 10.25
N ASP A 136 -1.26 -16.29 11.44
CA ASP A 136 -2.56 -16.32 12.04
C ASP A 136 -2.91 -14.96 12.70
N ALA A 137 -4.16 -14.57 12.65
CA ALA A 137 -4.69 -13.42 13.36
C ALA A 137 -5.63 -13.91 14.47
N TYR A 138 -5.07 -14.36 15.59
CA TYR A 138 -5.83 -14.67 16.81
C TYR A 138 -7.00 -15.66 16.63
N ASN A 139 -6.77 -16.74 15.90
CA ASN A 139 -7.77 -17.77 15.56
C ASN A 139 -8.89 -17.31 14.61
N GLU A 140 -8.75 -16.19 13.95
CA GLU A 140 -9.65 -15.82 12.86
C GLU A 140 -9.24 -16.49 11.55
N ASP A 141 -10.21 -17.10 10.86
CA ASP A 141 -10.00 -17.49 9.47
C ASP A 141 -10.25 -16.27 8.58
N PHE A 142 -9.37 -16.05 7.62
CA PHE A 142 -9.49 -14.94 6.66
C PHE A 142 -8.97 -15.34 5.29
N GLU A 143 -9.46 -14.63 4.28
CA GLU A 143 -9.04 -14.84 2.90
C GLU A 143 -7.59 -14.43 2.66
N VAL A 144 -6.92 -15.28 1.89
CA VAL A 144 -5.56 -15.04 1.39
C VAL A 144 -5.53 -15.20 -0.13
N LEU A 145 -4.65 -14.45 -0.75
CA LEU A 145 -4.25 -14.65 -2.14
C LEU A 145 -3.05 -15.57 -2.16
N CYS A 146 -3.18 -16.65 -2.91
CA CYS A 146 -2.14 -17.62 -3.16
C CYS A 146 -1.65 -17.50 -4.60
N SER A 147 -0.37 -17.72 -4.82
CA SER A 147 0.18 -17.82 -6.17
C SER A 147 1.37 -18.78 -6.24
N GLU A 148 1.67 -19.22 -7.44
CA GLU A 148 2.98 -19.81 -7.72
C GLU A 148 4.08 -18.81 -7.33
N PRO A 149 5.16 -19.25 -6.67
CA PRO A 149 6.29 -18.38 -6.37
C PRO A 149 7.00 -18.01 -7.66
N ILE A 150 7.40 -16.76 -7.76
CA ILE A 150 8.24 -16.26 -8.85
C ILE A 150 9.41 -15.49 -8.28
N GLU A 151 10.52 -15.53 -8.97
CA GLU A 151 11.67 -14.71 -8.65
C GLU A 151 11.61 -13.42 -9.46
N PHE A 152 11.37 -12.31 -8.76
CA PHE A 152 11.38 -11.00 -9.39
C PHE A 152 12.81 -10.54 -9.63
N MET A 153 13.19 -10.38 -10.87
CA MET A 153 14.48 -9.76 -11.22
C MET A 153 14.44 -8.26 -10.97
N ARG A 154 13.30 -7.62 -11.21
CA ARG A 154 13.14 -6.16 -11.15
C ARG A 154 11.71 -5.78 -10.87
N GLU A 155 11.53 -4.66 -10.19
CA GLU A 155 10.22 -4.08 -9.92
C GLU A 155 10.26 -2.58 -10.13
N TRP A 156 9.23 -2.02 -10.74
CA TRP A 156 9.03 -0.59 -10.89
C TRP A 156 7.70 -0.19 -10.28
N ARG A 157 7.66 1.03 -9.76
CA ARG A 157 6.43 1.66 -9.29
C ARG A 157 6.00 2.69 -10.30
N CYS A 158 4.83 2.47 -10.89
CA CYS A 158 4.18 3.44 -11.76
C CYS A 158 3.23 4.29 -10.92
N PHE A 159 3.32 5.60 -11.08
CA PHE A 159 2.39 6.55 -10.47
C PHE A 159 1.38 6.97 -11.53
N VAL A 160 0.11 6.63 -11.28
CA VAL A 160 -0.99 6.88 -12.21
C VAL A 160 -1.88 7.98 -11.67
N TYR A 161 -2.26 8.93 -12.50
CA TYR A 161 -3.18 10.01 -12.20
C TYR A 161 -4.10 10.24 -13.40
N TYR A 162 -5.42 10.06 -13.20
CA TYR A 162 -6.42 10.15 -14.27
C TYR A 162 -6.00 9.44 -15.57
N ASP A 163 -5.80 8.14 -15.51
CA ASP A 163 -5.44 7.27 -16.64
C ASP A 163 -4.10 7.61 -17.33
N GLN A 164 -3.28 8.45 -16.71
CA GLN A 164 -1.95 8.80 -17.19
C GLN A 164 -0.86 8.33 -16.23
N ILE A 165 0.15 7.68 -16.75
CA ILE A 165 1.37 7.42 -16.00
C ILE A 165 2.17 8.70 -15.93
N ILE A 166 2.25 9.31 -14.74
CA ILE A 166 2.96 10.57 -14.49
C ILE A 166 4.42 10.35 -14.10
N ASP A 167 4.77 9.18 -13.59
CA ASP A 167 6.15 8.84 -13.22
C ASP A 167 6.32 7.33 -13.09
N VAL A 168 7.55 6.85 -13.33
CA VAL A 168 7.96 5.45 -13.14
C VAL A 168 9.28 5.42 -12.39
N ARG A 169 9.33 4.74 -11.26
CA ARG A 169 10.54 4.66 -10.43
C ARG A 169 10.96 3.22 -10.18
N PRO A 170 12.27 2.93 -10.22
CA PRO A 170 12.77 1.63 -9.80
C PRO A 170 12.43 1.43 -8.31
N TYR A 171 11.88 0.25 -8.00
CA TYR A 171 11.46 -0.11 -6.64
C TYR A 171 12.36 -1.19 -6.04
N LYS A 172 12.74 -2.18 -6.85
CA LYS A 172 13.62 -3.28 -6.44
C LYS A 172 14.38 -3.83 -7.65
N GLY A 173 15.56 -4.38 -7.40
CA GLY A 173 16.43 -4.99 -8.42
C GLY A 173 17.51 -4.05 -8.92
N ASP A 174 18.15 -4.40 -10.03
CA ASP A 174 19.25 -3.63 -10.60
C ASP A 174 18.75 -2.37 -11.30
N TRP A 175 19.13 -1.22 -10.78
CA TRP A 175 18.74 0.11 -11.27
C TRP A 175 19.34 0.49 -12.64
N HIS A 176 20.33 -0.25 -13.15
CA HIS A 176 20.90 -0.03 -14.47
C HIS A 176 19.95 -0.43 -15.62
N TYR A 177 18.92 -1.22 -15.31
CA TYR A 177 17.93 -1.62 -16.30
C TYR A 177 16.72 -0.69 -16.28
N ASN A 178 16.31 -0.25 -17.45
CA ASN A 178 15.08 0.52 -17.63
C ASN A 178 13.86 -0.40 -17.65
N TYR A 179 12.68 0.17 -17.41
CA TYR A 179 11.40 -0.49 -17.65
C TYR A 179 11.14 -0.61 -19.16
N ASP A 180 10.25 -1.51 -19.52
CA ASP A 180 9.77 -1.65 -20.89
C ASP A 180 8.60 -0.68 -21.12
N ALA A 181 8.80 0.32 -21.99
CA ALA A 181 7.79 1.34 -22.26
C ALA A 181 6.59 0.76 -23.01
N GLU A 182 6.76 -0.24 -23.87
CA GLU A 182 5.66 -0.87 -24.61
C GLU A 182 4.71 -1.59 -23.65
N VAL A 183 5.27 -2.30 -22.67
CA VAL A 183 4.46 -2.95 -21.61
C VAL A 183 3.69 -1.92 -20.77
N LEU A 184 4.28 -0.75 -20.51
CA LEU A 184 3.57 0.32 -19.77
C LEU A 184 2.43 0.92 -20.60
N ASP A 185 2.65 1.20 -21.87
CA ASP A 185 1.64 1.78 -22.77
C ASP A 185 0.46 0.81 -22.97
N GLU A 186 0.72 -0.48 -23.08
CA GLU A 186 -0.34 -1.49 -23.13
C GLU A 186 -1.17 -1.52 -21.84
N ASN A 187 -0.56 -1.30 -20.69
CA ASN A 187 -1.27 -1.28 -19.39
C ASN A 187 -2.09 -0.01 -19.19
N THR A 188 -1.69 1.14 -19.75
CA THR A 188 -2.44 2.40 -19.66
C THR A 188 -3.70 2.41 -20.51
N ASN A 189 -3.74 1.66 -21.60
CA ASN A 189 -4.92 1.57 -22.48
C ASN A 189 -6.02 0.61 -21.97
N ILE A 190 -5.90 0.11 -20.75
CA ILE A 190 -6.82 -0.90 -20.17
C ILE A 190 -7.78 -0.29 -19.12
N TYR A 191 -7.54 0.96 -18.70
CA TYR A 191 -8.39 1.69 -17.71
C TYR A 191 -9.31 2.69 -18.37
#